data_2a9c38edb152a9773697cce5edd160af
#
_entry.id   2a9c38edb152a9773697cce5edd160af
#
_cell.length_a   1.000
_cell.length_b   1.000
_cell.length_c   1.000
_cell.angle_alpha   90.00
_cell.angle_beta   90.00
_cell.angle_gamma   90.00
#
_symmetry.space_group_name_H-M   'P 1'
#
loop_
_entity.id
_entity.type
_entity.pdbx_description
1 polymer ?
#
loop_
_entity_poly.entity_id
_entity_poly.type
_entity_poly.pdbx_seq_one_letter_code
_entity_poly.pdbx_strand_id
1 'polypeptide(L)'
;MAPSADEVAVRAALQHYIQGHATGDSSHMRLAFHRQARLFWSSADTLATRTSDEYIQRMGSGKPAADEATGVRKRRIELVDVTGNAAIGKIVLDYPEAHIVDYMSLLKTNGEWKIINKIFMTEMKKK
;
A
#
# COMPACT_ATOMS: atom_id res chain seq x y z
N MET A 1 -10.18 18.26 -15.82
CA MET A 1 -8.74 18.54 -15.99
C MET A 1 -7.93 17.27 -15.88
N ALA A 2 -6.86 17.18 -16.65
CA ALA A 2 -5.93 16.06 -16.52
C ALA A 2 -5.21 16.14 -15.18
N PRO A 3 -4.87 15.01 -14.54
CA PRO A 3 -4.07 15.01 -13.32
C PRO A 3 -2.67 15.56 -13.58
N SER A 4 -2.06 16.16 -12.56
CA SER A 4 -0.70 16.67 -12.65
C SER A 4 0.29 15.50 -12.79
N ALA A 5 1.52 15.83 -13.23
CA ALA A 5 2.59 14.82 -13.30
C ALA A 5 2.87 14.21 -11.92
N ASP A 6 2.80 15.02 -10.85
CA ASP A 6 3.00 14.52 -9.49
C ASP A 6 1.86 13.58 -9.06
N GLU A 7 0.62 13.91 -9.39
CA GLU A 7 -0.49 13.01 -9.07
C GLU A 7 -0.32 11.67 -9.80
N VAL A 8 0.06 11.69 -11.07
CA VAL A 8 0.33 10.47 -11.85
C VAL A 8 1.42 9.63 -11.19
N ALA A 9 2.50 10.28 -10.75
CA ALA A 9 3.63 9.58 -10.11
C ALA A 9 3.24 9.01 -8.74
N VAL A 10 2.43 9.73 -7.96
CA VAL A 10 1.92 9.23 -6.69
C VAL A 10 1.05 7.99 -6.92
N ARG A 11 0.15 8.06 -7.89
CA ARG A 11 -0.70 6.90 -8.24
C ARG A 11 0.14 5.72 -8.71
N ALA A 12 1.23 5.96 -9.43
CA ALA A 12 2.14 4.90 -9.86
C ALA A 12 2.80 4.20 -8.67
N ALA A 13 3.24 4.95 -7.66
CA ALA A 13 3.81 4.37 -6.44
C ALA A 13 2.77 3.51 -5.71
N LEU A 14 1.54 4.01 -5.58
CA LEU A 14 0.44 3.26 -4.96
C LEU A 14 0.09 2.02 -5.77
N GLN A 15 0.16 2.10 -7.10
CA GLN A 15 -0.11 0.96 -7.97
C GLN A 15 0.94 -0.13 -7.82
N HIS A 16 2.21 0.23 -7.60
CA HIS A 16 3.25 -0.76 -7.29
C HIS A 16 2.92 -1.51 -6.00
N TYR A 17 2.43 -0.81 -4.98
CA TYR A 17 1.98 -1.46 -3.75
C TYR A 17 0.87 -2.48 -4.05
N ILE A 18 -0.13 -2.08 -4.84
CA ILE A 18 -1.23 -2.96 -5.24
C ILE A 18 -0.70 -4.17 -6.01
N GLN A 19 0.21 -3.96 -6.96
CA GLN A 19 0.80 -5.05 -7.74
C GLN A 19 1.64 -5.99 -6.86
N GLY A 20 2.31 -5.45 -5.86
CA GLY A 20 3.04 -6.28 -4.89
C GLY A 20 2.11 -7.25 -4.18
N HIS A 21 0.93 -6.79 -3.77
CA HIS A 21 -0.08 -7.67 -3.17
C HIS A 21 -0.64 -8.68 -4.18
N ALA A 22 -0.92 -8.22 -5.40
CA ALA A 22 -1.54 -9.08 -6.41
C ALA A 22 -0.62 -10.20 -6.87
N THR A 23 0.68 -9.94 -6.97
CA THR A 23 1.65 -10.88 -7.55
C THR A 23 2.48 -11.62 -6.50
N GLY A 24 2.58 -11.08 -5.28
CA GLY A 24 3.51 -11.58 -4.27
C GLY A 24 4.96 -11.25 -4.58
N ASP A 25 5.20 -10.38 -5.57
CA ASP A 25 6.55 -10.00 -6.00
C ASP A 25 7.04 -8.80 -5.19
N SER A 26 8.06 -9.03 -4.37
CA SER A 26 8.62 -8.00 -3.49
C SER A 26 9.25 -6.84 -4.25
N SER A 27 9.62 -7.01 -5.52
CA SER A 27 10.22 -5.93 -6.30
C SER A 27 9.25 -4.77 -6.49
N HIS A 28 7.95 -5.05 -6.63
CA HIS A 28 6.93 -3.99 -6.68
C HIS A 28 6.88 -3.20 -5.38
N MET A 29 6.95 -3.89 -4.25
CA MET A 29 6.96 -3.23 -2.95
C MET A 29 8.19 -2.36 -2.75
N ARG A 30 9.35 -2.80 -3.26
CA ARG A 30 10.58 -2.01 -3.19
C ARG A 30 10.49 -0.73 -4.01
N LEU A 31 9.71 -0.74 -5.09
CA LEU A 31 9.45 0.46 -5.88
C LEU A 31 8.46 1.40 -5.19
N ALA A 32 7.53 0.86 -4.40
CA ALA A 32 6.50 1.64 -3.71
C ALA A 32 7.02 2.32 -2.45
N PHE A 33 7.74 1.59 -1.60
CA PHE A 33 8.15 2.06 -0.27
C PHE A 33 9.55 2.64 -0.25
N HIS A 34 9.72 3.74 0.48
CA HIS A 34 11.04 4.22 0.86
C HIS A 34 11.66 3.23 1.85
N ARG A 35 12.97 3.05 1.81
CA ARG A 35 13.68 2.11 2.72
C ARG A 35 13.51 2.46 4.19
N GLN A 36 13.28 3.74 4.50
CA GLN A 36 13.10 4.21 5.88
C GLN A 36 11.63 4.22 6.30
N ALA A 37 10.73 3.74 5.45
CA ALA A 37 9.31 3.75 5.74
C ALA A 37 8.97 2.80 6.89
N ARG A 38 7.90 3.14 7.59
CA ARG A 38 7.37 2.30 8.66
C ARG A 38 5.86 2.19 8.53
N LEU A 39 5.35 1.08 9.07
CA LEU A 39 3.93 0.83 9.18
C LEU A 39 3.55 0.91 10.67
N PHE A 40 2.36 1.43 10.94
CA PHE A 40 1.79 1.46 12.29
C PHE A 40 0.34 1.00 12.24
N TRP A 41 -0.09 0.33 13.27
CA TRP A 41 -1.50 -0.04 13.41
C TRP A 41 -1.84 -0.22 14.88
N SER A 42 -3.14 -0.21 15.17
CA SER A 42 -3.62 -0.44 16.53
C SER A 42 -3.95 -1.92 16.70
N SER A 43 -3.37 -2.54 17.72
CA SER A 43 -3.60 -3.95 18.03
C SER A 43 -3.94 -4.07 19.50
N ALA A 44 -5.18 -4.43 19.83
CA ALA A 44 -5.66 -4.56 21.21
C ALA A 44 -5.30 -3.31 22.04
N ASP A 45 -5.61 -2.12 21.51
CA ASP A 45 -5.34 -0.81 22.10
C ASP A 45 -3.85 -0.48 22.30
N THR A 46 -2.96 -1.25 21.67
CA THR A 46 -1.52 -1.03 21.71
C THR A 46 -1.03 -0.60 20.33
N LEU A 47 -0.12 0.36 20.28
CA LEU A 47 0.49 0.77 19.04
C LEU A 47 1.49 -0.28 18.60
N ALA A 48 1.25 -0.87 17.44
CA ALA A 48 2.15 -1.81 16.81
C ALA A 48 2.88 -1.13 15.66
N THR A 49 4.10 -1.56 15.35
CA THR A 49 4.89 -0.99 14.27
C THR A 49 5.79 -2.04 13.64
N ARG A 50 6.16 -1.78 12.40
CA ARG A 50 7.05 -2.64 11.61
C ARG A 50 7.77 -1.78 10.58
N THR A 51 9.01 -2.12 10.27
CA THR A 51 9.72 -1.46 9.16
C THR A 51 9.16 -1.95 7.83
N SER A 52 9.34 -1.13 6.78
CA SER A 52 8.94 -1.56 5.43
C SER A 52 9.70 -2.82 5.01
N ASP A 53 10.99 -2.94 5.37
CA ASP A 53 11.76 -4.15 5.05
C ASP A 53 11.16 -5.40 5.68
N GLU A 54 10.81 -5.35 6.95
CA GLU A 54 10.16 -6.48 7.62
C GLU A 54 8.83 -6.84 6.96
N TYR A 55 8.05 -5.83 6.61
CA TYR A 55 6.76 -6.02 5.94
C TYR A 55 6.95 -6.70 4.57
N ILE A 56 7.90 -6.19 3.78
CA ILE A 56 8.15 -6.72 2.44
C ILE A 56 8.64 -8.17 2.50
N GLN A 57 9.51 -8.49 3.46
CA GLN A 57 9.99 -9.86 3.64
C GLN A 57 8.86 -10.82 3.98
N ARG A 58 7.90 -10.36 4.80
CA ARG A 58 6.78 -11.23 5.22
C ARG A 58 5.77 -11.47 4.11
N MET A 59 5.55 -10.49 3.24
CA MET A 59 4.50 -10.61 2.24
C MET A 59 5.01 -11.09 0.88
N GLY A 60 6.32 -11.09 0.67
CA GLY A 60 6.91 -11.48 -0.62
C GLY A 60 6.99 -13.00 -0.77
N SER A 61 5.84 -13.63 -1.05
CA SER A 61 5.79 -15.09 -1.26
C SER A 61 6.38 -15.52 -2.61
N GLY A 62 6.56 -14.56 -3.54
CA GLY A 62 7.02 -14.82 -4.89
C GLY A 62 5.92 -15.28 -5.84
N LYS A 63 4.70 -15.40 -5.35
CA LYS A 63 3.56 -15.85 -6.19
C LYS A 63 2.26 -15.24 -5.67
N PRO A 64 1.24 -15.13 -6.53
CA PRO A 64 -0.05 -14.64 -6.11
C PRO A 64 -0.78 -15.61 -5.17
N ALA A 65 -1.78 -15.08 -4.48
CA ALA A 65 -2.68 -15.92 -3.68
C ALA A 65 -3.38 -16.94 -4.58
N ALA A 66 -3.75 -18.08 -4.01
CA ALA A 66 -4.35 -19.18 -4.76
C ALA A 66 -5.64 -18.76 -5.50
N ASP A 67 -6.40 -17.82 -4.96
CA ASP A 67 -7.65 -17.35 -5.55
C ASP A 67 -7.53 -16.05 -6.33
N GLU A 68 -6.31 -15.56 -6.55
CA GLU A 68 -6.10 -14.27 -7.23
C GLU A 68 -6.74 -14.26 -8.62
N ALA A 69 -6.59 -15.32 -9.39
CA ALA A 69 -7.09 -15.39 -10.76
C ALA A 69 -8.62 -15.38 -10.86
N THR A 70 -9.33 -15.64 -9.75
CA THR A 70 -10.80 -15.66 -9.75
C THR A 70 -11.42 -14.26 -9.70
N GLY A 71 -10.61 -13.23 -9.41
CA GLY A 71 -11.09 -11.86 -9.30
C GLY A 71 -11.79 -11.53 -7.99
N VAL A 72 -11.77 -12.42 -7.01
CA VAL A 72 -12.41 -12.18 -5.71
C VAL A 72 -11.64 -11.21 -4.82
N ARG A 73 -10.35 -11.01 -5.11
CA ARG A 73 -9.52 -10.05 -4.36
C ARG A 73 -9.52 -8.73 -5.11
N LYS A 74 -10.18 -7.74 -4.52
CA LYS A 74 -10.35 -6.43 -5.16
C LYS A 74 -9.48 -5.39 -4.45
N ARG A 75 -8.85 -4.54 -5.24
CA ARG A 75 -7.96 -3.50 -4.74
C ARG A 75 -8.21 -2.22 -5.52
N ARG A 76 -8.32 -1.10 -4.81
CA ARG A 76 -8.50 0.18 -5.50
C ARG A 76 -7.87 1.33 -4.74
N ILE A 77 -7.42 2.32 -5.50
CA ILE A 77 -7.00 3.61 -4.96
C ILE A 77 -8.27 4.45 -4.84
N GLU A 78 -8.67 4.79 -3.62
CA GLU A 78 -9.90 5.51 -3.39
C GLU A 78 -9.71 7.02 -3.40
N LEU A 79 -8.55 7.50 -2.94
CA LEU A 79 -8.27 8.92 -2.80
C LEU A 79 -6.77 9.17 -2.96
N VAL A 80 -6.43 10.25 -3.66
CA VAL A 80 -5.07 10.80 -3.71
C VAL A 80 -5.18 12.30 -3.55
N ASP A 81 -4.33 12.88 -2.70
CA ASP A 81 -4.25 14.32 -2.50
C ASP A 81 -2.79 14.72 -2.45
N VAL A 82 -2.38 15.64 -3.33
CA VAL A 82 -0.98 16.05 -3.49
C VAL A 82 -0.85 17.53 -3.25
N THR A 83 0.11 17.92 -2.41
CA THR A 83 0.46 19.33 -2.17
C THR A 83 1.98 19.46 -2.19
N GLY A 84 2.53 20.09 -3.23
CA GLY A 84 3.97 20.24 -3.36
C GLY A 84 4.67 18.89 -3.37
N ASN A 85 5.58 18.66 -2.45
CA ASN A 85 6.35 17.41 -2.34
C ASN A 85 5.79 16.42 -1.35
N ALA A 86 4.53 16.61 -0.92
CA ALA A 86 3.87 15.72 0.04
C ALA A 86 2.52 15.25 -0.50
N ALA A 87 2.14 14.03 -0.17
CA ALA A 87 0.87 13.46 -0.63
C ALA A 87 0.33 12.44 0.35
N ILE A 88 -0.97 12.21 0.25
CA ILE A 88 -1.64 11.09 0.91
C ILE A 88 -2.36 10.26 -0.12
N GLY A 89 -2.53 8.97 0.19
CA GLY A 89 -3.33 8.06 -0.61
C GLY A 89 -4.13 7.13 0.29
N LYS A 90 -5.33 6.77 -0.15
CA LYS A 90 -6.16 5.79 0.54
C LYS A 90 -6.40 4.63 -0.40
N ILE A 91 -6.08 3.43 0.06
CA ILE A 91 -6.26 2.20 -0.71
C ILE A 91 -7.20 1.29 0.05
N VAL A 92 -8.13 0.69 -0.67
CA VAL A 92 -9.04 -0.30 -0.11
C VAL A 92 -8.71 -1.66 -0.72
N LEU A 93 -8.49 -2.63 0.16
CA LEU A 93 -8.26 -4.03 -0.21
C LEU A 93 -9.46 -4.82 0.29
N ASP A 94 -10.25 -5.33 -0.66
CA ASP A 94 -11.45 -6.09 -0.33
C ASP A 94 -11.23 -7.55 -0.72
N TYR A 95 -10.97 -8.37 0.28
CA TYR A 95 -10.65 -9.79 0.14
C TYR A 95 -11.76 -10.65 0.72
N PRO A 96 -11.85 -11.93 0.31
CA PRO A 96 -12.86 -12.83 0.89
C PRO A 96 -12.81 -12.93 2.42
N GLU A 97 -11.60 -12.91 3.00
CA GLU A 97 -11.42 -13.07 4.45
C GLU A 97 -11.35 -11.74 5.21
N ALA A 98 -11.12 -10.62 4.53
CA ALA A 98 -10.87 -9.36 5.23
C ALA A 98 -11.14 -8.14 4.35
N HIS A 99 -11.57 -7.06 5.00
CA HIS A 99 -11.66 -5.73 4.39
C HIS A 99 -10.60 -4.87 5.05
N ILE A 100 -9.68 -4.33 4.26
CA ILE A 100 -8.54 -3.57 4.76
C ILE A 100 -8.57 -2.18 4.17
N VAL A 101 -8.37 -1.18 5.01
CA VAL A 101 -8.22 0.21 4.57
C VAL A 101 -6.82 0.67 4.93
N ASP A 102 -6.07 1.11 3.93
CA ASP A 102 -4.71 1.60 4.07
C ASP A 102 -4.69 3.11 3.86
N TYR A 103 -4.08 3.84 4.79
CA TYR A 103 -3.77 5.25 4.64
C TYR A 103 -2.27 5.40 4.44
N MET A 104 -1.87 5.97 3.30
CA MET A 104 -0.47 6.11 2.92
C MET A 104 -0.05 7.57 2.96
N SER A 105 1.14 7.83 3.52
CA SER A 105 1.81 9.13 3.40
C SER A 105 2.98 8.98 2.46
N LEU A 106 3.13 9.91 1.51
CA LEU A 106 4.19 9.87 0.51
C LEU A 106 4.95 11.19 0.50
N LEU A 107 6.23 11.11 0.18
CA LEU A 107 7.06 12.30 -0.04
C LEU A 107 7.82 12.13 -1.34
N LYS A 108 8.06 13.26 -2.01
CA LYS A 108 8.92 13.32 -3.17
C LYS A 108 10.32 13.73 -2.71
N THR A 109 11.29 12.85 -2.86
CA THR A 109 12.69 13.10 -2.52
C THR A 109 13.56 12.63 -3.67
N ASN A 110 14.55 13.43 -4.03
CA ASN A 110 15.45 13.15 -5.17
C ASN A 110 14.66 12.86 -6.46
N GLY A 111 13.56 13.58 -6.67
CA GLY A 111 12.73 13.42 -7.86
C GLY A 111 11.81 12.20 -7.86
N GLU A 112 11.78 11.43 -6.78
CA GLU A 112 10.97 10.20 -6.70
C GLU A 112 9.93 10.27 -5.60
N TRP A 113 8.72 9.82 -5.91
CA TRP A 113 7.65 9.66 -4.93
C TRP A 113 7.72 8.28 -4.31
N LYS A 114 7.78 8.23 -2.97
CA LYS A 114 7.81 6.97 -2.22
C LYS A 114 6.87 7.04 -1.03
N ILE A 115 6.27 5.89 -0.69
CA ILE A 115 5.50 5.75 0.54
C ILE A 115 6.47 5.75 1.70
N ILE A 116 6.25 6.65 2.68
CA ILE A 116 7.10 6.75 3.86
C ILE A 116 6.41 6.23 5.12
N ASN A 117 5.09 6.11 5.08
CA ASN A 117 4.32 5.65 6.24
C ASN A 117 3.01 5.05 5.77
N LYS A 118 2.62 3.97 6.44
CA LYS A 118 1.33 3.34 6.23
C LYS A 118 0.69 3.12 7.59
N ILE A 119 -0.55 3.57 7.74
CA ILE A 119 -1.40 3.12 8.84
C ILE A 119 -2.59 2.38 8.23
N PHE A 120 -3.15 1.42 8.95
CA PHE A 120 -4.21 0.61 8.36
C PHE A 120 -5.09 -0.02 9.43
N MET A 121 -6.27 -0.40 9.00
CA MET A 121 -7.22 -1.14 9.82
C MET A 121 -7.73 -2.34 9.02
N THR A 122 -7.76 -3.49 9.66
CA THR A 122 -8.25 -4.73 9.06
C THR A 122 -9.52 -5.16 9.78
N GLU A 123 -10.57 -5.36 9.00
CA GLU A 123 -11.82 -5.92 9.51
C GLU A 123 -11.96 -7.34 8.95
N MET A 124 -11.89 -8.33 9.83
CA MET A 124 -12.07 -9.73 9.41
C MET A 124 -13.54 -10.00 9.12
N LYS A 125 -13.80 -10.62 7.99
CA LYS A 125 -15.17 -10.96 7.59
C LYS A 125 -15.62 -12.22 8.30
N LYS A 126 -16.85 -12.22 8.73
CA LYS A 126 -17.48 -13.41 9.34
C LYS A 126 -17.82 -14.40 8.24
N LYS A 127 -17.68 -15.67 8.57
CA LYS A 127 -18.12 -16.75 7.68
C LYS A 127 -19.65 -16.89 7.72
#